data_b67996c4fdba7a595b3a205fb19b5617
#
_entry.id   b67996c4fdba7a595b3a205fb19b5617
#
_cell.length_a   1.000
_cell.length_b   1.000
_cell.length_c   1.000
_cell.angle_alpha   90.00
_cell.angle_beta   90.00
_cell.angle_gamma   90.00
#
_symmetry.space_group_name_H-M   'P 1'
#
loop_
_entity.id
_entity.type
_entity.pdbx_description
1 polymer ?
#
loop_
_entity_poly.entity_id
_entity_poly.type
_entity_poly.pdbx_seq_one_letter_code
_entity_poly.pdbx_strand_id
1 'polypeptide(L)'
;MGSDVFAAAEAPNVDKLVASGAFSAHAQTVNMSETLPSHASMVSGMIPEKHGILWGVPYIGWPGMNGPTLFSVAHNAGLSTAMVFGKQKMNYLILPNSVDTCFCTDAHDPEIKDQAVKIIQAGLPNVLFIHFPDTDRVGHAFGWGSQNQLYAVNFADGLIGEIVTALENGGYLNSTLLIVTADHGGHGLRHGDDSPVDRTIPWLAVGPKVRSGVTLGSAINTYDTAATVLYALGLPIPEGWDGKPVLEIFQ
;
A
#
# COMPACT_ATOMS: atom_id res chain seq x y z
N MET A 1 -8.96 2.70 -3.77
CA MET A 1 -9.17 3.59 -4.95
C MET A 1 -8.82 2.85 -6.22
N GLY A 2 -9.74 2.69 -7.18
CA GLY A 2 -9.48 2.04 -8.46
C GLY A 2 -8.67 2.90 -9.42
N SER A 3 -8.10 2.27 -10.46
CA SER A 3 -7.35 2.96 -11.51
C SER A 3 -8.18 3.94 -12.32
N ASP A 4 -9.46 3.67 -12.48
CA ASP A 4 -10.42 4.55 -13.15
C ASP A 4 -10.62 5.86 -12.39
N VAL A 5 -10.78 5.79 -11.07
CA VAL A 5 -10.89 6.96 -10.18
C VAL A 5 -9.58 7.73 -10.15
N PHE A 6 -8.43 7.03 -10.06
CA PHE A 6 -7.12 7.67 -10.12
C PHE A 6 -6.92 8.44 -11.43
N ALA A 7 -7.26 7.82 -12.57
CA ALA A 7 -7.13 8.45 -13.89
C ALA A 7 -8.05 9.66 -14.09
N ALA A 8 -9.16 9.76 -13.35
CA ALA A 8 -10.12 10.87 -13.42
C ALA A 8 -9.79 12.00 -12.43
N ALA A 9 -8.94 11.75 -11.42
CA ALA A 9 -8.60 12.72 -10.38
C ALA A 9 -7.39 13.59 -10.81
N GLU A 10 -7.29 14.77 -10.22
CA GLU A 10 -6.09 15.59 -10.30
C GLU A 10 -5.10 15.14 -9.20
N ALA A 11 -3.96 14.59 -9.61
CA ALA A 11 -2.95 14.05 -8.69
C ALA A 11 -1.52 14.49 -9.08
N PRO A 12 -1.23 15.83 -9.08
CA PRO A 12 0.01 16.36 -9.66
C PRO A 12 1.30 15.91 -8.98
N ASN A 13 1.26 15.52 -7.70
CA ASN A 13 2.43 14.99 -7.00
C ASN A 13 2.70 13.53 -7.40
N VAL A 14 1.65 12.70 -7.45
CA VAL A 14 1.75 11.31 -7.93
C VAL A 14 2.08 11.28 -9.42
N ASP A 15 1.55 12.20 -10.25
CA ASP A 15 1.88 12.32 -11.66
C ASP A 15 3.39 12.56 -11.89
N LYS A 16 4.02 13.39 -11.04
CA LYS A 16 5.49 13.58 -11.08
C LYS A 16 6.23 12.29 -10.73
N LEU A 17 5.73 11.53 -9.77
CA LEU A 17 6.29 10.22 -9.43
C LEU A 17 6.12 9.23 -10.59
N VAL A 18 4.94 9.21 -11.25
CA VAL A 18 4.70 8.38 -12.45
C VAL A 18 5.69 8.74 -13.55
N ALA A 19 5.91 10.03 -13.81
CA ALA A 19 6.86 10.49 -14.82
C ALA A 19 8.32 10.08 -14.53
N SER A 20 8.68 9.89 -13.26
CA SER A 20 10.04 9.54 -12.82
C SER A 20 10.18 8.07 -12.38
N GLY A 21 9.14 7.26 -12.45
CA GLY A 21 9.11 5.88 -11.97
C GLY A 21 8.62 4.87 -12.98
N ALA A 22 8.24 3.71 -12.48
CA ALA A 22 7.65 2.61 -13.22
C ALA A 22 6.19 2.40 -12.76
N PHE A 23 5.25 2.47 -13.68
CA PHE A 23 3.81 2.55 -13.38
C PHE A 23 2.99 1.49 -14.12
N SER A 24 2.00 0.92 -13.43
CA SER A 24 0.93 0.12 -14.02
C SER A 24 -0.43 0.67 -13.59
N ALA A 25 -1.31 0.92 -14.57
CA ALA A 25 -2.72 1.22 -14.32
C ALA A 25 -3.59 -0.06 -14.25
N HIS A 26 -3.00 -1.25 -14.34
CA HIS A 26 -3.72 -2.51 -14.52
C HIS A 26 -3.32 -3.57 -13.48
N ALA A 27 -2.69 -3.17 -12.38
CA ALA A 27 -2.44 -4.08 -11.28
C ALA A 27 -3.77 -4.59 -10.70
N GLN A 28 -3.74 -5.78 -10.12
CA GLN A 28 -4.95 -6.44 -9.61
C GLN A 28 -4.85 -6.66 -8.11
N THR A 29 -5.90 -6.31 -7.39
CA THR A 29 -6.06 -6.79 -6.02
C THR A 29 -6.63 -8.22 -6.01
N VAL A 30 -6.76 -8.79 -4.82
CA VAL A 30 -7.30 -10.15 -4.63
C VAL A 30 -8.80 -10.20 -4.89
N ASN A 31 -9.32 -11.41 -5.11
CA ASN A 31 -10.71 -11.65 -5.45
C ASN A 31 -11.70 -11.13 -4.38
N MET A 32 -11.31 -11.15 -3.12
CA MET A 32 -12.03 -10.43 -2.07
C MET A 32 -11.46 -9.01 -1.99
N SER A 33 -11.98 -8.11 -2.86
CA SER A 33 -11.52 -6.72 -3.00
C SER A 33 -11.96 -5.85 -1.81
N GLU A 34 -11.60 -6.30 -0.60
CA GLU A 34 -11.87 -5.63 0.67
C GLU A 34 -10.56 -5.24 1.40
N THR A 35 -10.64 -4.25 2.28
CA THR A 35 -9.48 -3.69 2.98
C THR A 35 -8.61 -4.77 3.64
N LEU A 36 -9.18 -5.66 4.47
CA LEU A 36 -8.38 -6.62 5.22
C LEU A 36 -7.77 -7.72 4.35
N PRO A 37 -8.52 -8.45 3.49
CA PRO A 37 -7.92 -9.44 2.59
C PRO A 37 -6.85 -8.85 1.66
N SER A 38 -7.11 -7.67 1.09
CA SER A 38 -6.17 -7.03 0.16
C SER A 38 -4.88 -6.59 0.86
N HIS A 39 -4.98 -5.94 2.02
CA HIS A 39 -3.79 -5.56 2.79
C HIS A 39 -3.05 -6.77 3.37
N ALA A 40 -3.76 -7.81 3.81
CA ALA A 40 -3.13 -9.06 4.24
C ALA A 40 -2.29 -9.65 3.11
N SER A 41 -2.83 -9.71 1.89
CA SER A 41 -2.10 -10.16 0.71
C SER A 41 -0.92 -9.23 0.38
N MET A 42 -1.13 -7.91 0.45
CA MET A 42 -0.10 -6.90 0.18
C MET A 42 1.12 -7.04 1.12
N VAL A 43 0.89 -7.35 2.40
CA VAL A 43 1.99 -7.43 3.39
C VAL A 43 2.55 -8.84 3.58
N SER A 44 1.83 -9.88 3.16
CA SER A 44 2.25 -11.27 3.34
C SER A 44 2.73 -11.95 2.07
N GLY A 45 2.54 -11.34 0.90
CA GLY A 45 2.87 -11.99 -0.37
C GLY A 45 2.03 -13.23 -0.68
N MET A 46 0.92 -13.47 0.02
CA MET A 46 0.08 -14.65 -0.10
C MET A 46 -1.33 -14.29 -0.58
N ILE A 47 -1.99 -15.26 -1.21
CA ILE A 47 -3.42 -15.16 -1.53
C ILE A 47 -4.27 -15.35 -0.27
N PRO A 48 -5.55 -14.88 -0.26
CA PRO A 48 -6.44 -14.95 0.91
C PRO A 48 -6.59 -16.34 1.53
N GLU A 49 -6.64 -17.39 0.71
CA GLU A 49 -6.78 -18.77 1.14
C GLU A 49 -5.59 -19.26 1.97
N LYS A 50 -4.41 -18.69 1.76
CA LYS A 50 -3.18 -19.04 2.51
C LYS A 50 -3.03 -18.24 3.79
N HIS A 51 -3.18 -16.91 3.73
CA HIS A 51 -3.06 -16.09 4.94
C HIS A 51 -4.31 -16.15 5.84
N GLY A 52 -5.44 -16.67 5.34
CA GLY A 52 -6.62 -16.99 6.11
C GLY A 52 -7.55 -15.81 6.43
N ILE A 53 -7.23 -14.59 5.98
CA ILE A 53 -8.13 -13.43 6.12
C ILE A 53 -9.07 -13.41 4.92
N LEU A 54 -10.29 -13.93 5.12
CA LEU A 54 -11.35 -14.07 4.12
C LEU A 54 -12.56 -13.16 4.44
N TRP A 55 -12.35 -12.08 5.18
CA TRP A 55 -13.41 -11.22 5.69
C TRP A 55 -12.95 -9.76 5.83
N GLY A 56 -13.86 -8.82 5.61
CA GLY A 56 -13.60 -7.39 5.74
C GLY A 56 -13.82 -6.82 7.13
N VAL A 57 -14.56 -7.55 8.00
CA VAL A 57 -14.87 -7.15 9.38
C VAL A 57 -14.34 -8.20 10.34
N PRO A 58 -13.50 -7.83 11.31
CA PRO A 58 -12.96 -8.74 12.31
C PRO A 58 -14.06 -9.35 13.18
N TYR A 59 -13.85 -10.59 13.63
CA TYR A 59 -14.72 -11.24 14.59
C TYR A 59 -13.96 -11.71 15.85
N ILE A 60 -14.68 -11.80 16.97
CA ILE A 60 -14.09 -12.22 18.25
C ILE A 60 -13.54 -13.64 18.14
N GLY A 61 -12.32 -13.85 18.65
CA GLY A 61 -11.66 -15.16 18.66
C GLY A 61 -10.86 -15.50 17.39
N TRP A 62 -10.67 -14.54 16.50
CA TRP A 62 -9.80 -14.71 15.35
C TRP A 62 -8.36 -15.08 15.78
N PRO A 63 -7.76 -16.16 15.24
CA PRO A 63 -6.44 -16.64 15.67
C PRO A 63 -5.25 -15.78 15.15
N GLY A 64 -5.50 -14.80 14.30
CA GLY A 64 -4.47 -14.03 13.60
C GLY A 64 -4.24 -14.51 12.17
N MET A 65 -3.42 -13.78 11.44
CA MET A 65 -3.05 -14.09 10.07
C MET A 65 -2.04 -15.24 10.03
N ASN A 66 -2.15 -16.12 9.06
CA ASN A 66 -1.21 -17.21 8.86
C ASN A 66 0.06 -16.73 8.11
N GLY A 67 1.19 -17.33 8.45
CA GLY A 67 2.46 -17.14 7.75
C GLY A 67 3.17 -15.81 8.06
N PRO A 68 4.38 -15.65 7.51
CA PRO A 68 5.18 -14.45 7.71
C PRO A 68 4.65 -13.27 6.90
N THR A 69 4.95 -12.07 7.39
CA THR A 69 4.73 -10.81 6.66
C THR A 69 6.06 -10.18 6.27
N LEU A 70 6.03 -9.23 5.33
CA LEU A 70 7.13 -8.32 5.02
C LEU A 70 7.78 -7.77 6.30
N PHE A 71 6.96 -7.34 7.26
CA PHE A 71 7.43 -6.76 8.52
C PHE A 71 8.14 -7.80 9.39
N SER A 72 7.57 -8.99 9.55
CA SER A 72 8.20 -10.04 10.35
C SER A 72 9.52 -10.52 9.74
N VAL A 73 9.60 -10.61 8.41
CA VAL A 73 10.85 -10.97 7.71
C VAL A 73 11.91 -9.88 7.90
N ALA A 74 11.55 -8.62 7.69
CA ALA A 74 12.46 -7.49 7.85
C ALA A 74 12.94 -7.36 9.31
N HIS A 75 12.02 -7.41 10.29
CA HIS A 75 12.36 -7.33 11.71
C HIS A 75 13.28 -8.47 12.15
N ASN A 76 13.00 -9.70 11.73
CA ASN A 76 13.84 -10.86 12.04
C ASN A 76 15.25 -10.77 11.40
N ALA A 77 15.40 -9.99 10.34
CA ALA A 77 16.69 -9.65 9.73
C ALA A 77 17.39 -8.47 10.43
N GLY A 78 16.84 -7.92 11.50
CA GLY A 78 17.39 -6.79 12.25
C GLY A 78 17.10 -5.42 11.63
N LEU A 79 16.15 -5.35 10.69
CA LEU A 79 15.74 -4.10 10.08
C LEU A 79 14.60 -3.45 10.87
N SER A 80 14.62 -2.12 10.98
CA SER A 80 13.58 -1.35 11.67
C SER A 80 12.30 -1.25 10.83
N THR A 81 11.15 -1.32 11.50
CA THR A 81 9.84 -1.42 10.87
C THR A 81 8.84 -0.45 11.48
N ALA A 82 8.00 0.17 10.66
CA ALA A 82 6.93 1.03 11.16
C ALA A 82 5.66 0.91 10.31
N MET A 83 4.51 1.06 10.97
CA MET A 83 3.19 1.13 10.34
C MET A 83 2.41 2.35 10.82
N VAL A 84 1.78 3.06 9.89
CA VAL A 84 0.91 4.20 10.14
C VAL A 84 -0.37 4.00 9.35
N PHE A 85 -1.49 3.74 10.03
CA PHE A 85 -2.75 3.50 9.33
C PHE A 85 -3.98 4.04 10.09
N GLY A 86 -5.01 4.42 9.32
CA GLY A 86 -6.23 5.07 9.82
C GLY A 86 -7.46 4.18 9.87
N LYS A 87 -7.31 2.85 9.88
CA LYS A 87 -8.39 1.88 10.13
C LYS A 87 -7.96 0.87 11.17
N GLN A 88 -8.50 0.95 12.39
CA GLN A 88 -8.12 0.10 13.52
C GLN A 88 -8.18 -1.41 13.21
N LYS A 89 -9.07 -1.82 12.30
CA LYS A 89 -9.15 -3.22 11.86
C LYS A 89 -7.85 -3.76 11.28
N MET A 90 -6.96 -2.92 10.76
CA MET A 90 -5.66 -3.35 10.22
C MET A 90 -4.68 -3.85 11.29
N ASN A 91 -4.97 -3.67 12.60
CA ASN A 91 -4.17 -4.29 13.67
C ASN A 91 -4.11 -5.82 13.56
N TYR A 92 -5.10 -6.45 12.90
CA TYR A 92 -5.07 -7.89 12.61
C TYR A 92 -3.97 -8.34 11.65
N LEU A 93 -3.30 -7.40 10.96
CA LEU A 93 -2.17 -7.67 10.07
C LEU A 93 -0.81 -7.64 10.80
N ILE A 94 -0.78 -7.19 12.05
CA ILE A 94 0.44 -7.07 12.84
C ILE A 94 0.70 -8.37 13.58
N LEU A 95 1.75 -9.08 13.18
CA LEU A 95 2.23 -10.24 13.92
C LEU A 95 2.99 -9.81 15.19
N PRO A 96 2.99 -10.62 16.25
CA PRO A 96 3.76 -10.31 17.45
C PRO A 96 5.23 -10.00 17.14
N ASN A 97 5.74 -8.91 17.71
CA ASN A 97 7.14 -8.48 17.56
C ASN A 97 7.59 -8.29 16.10
N SER A 98 6.72 -7.81 15.22
CA SER A 98 7.06 -7.59 13.81
C SER A 98 7.11 -6.13 13.41
N VAL A 99 6.63 -5.21 14.26
CA VAL A 99 6.56 -3.77 14.01
C VAL A 99 7.10 -3.02 15.22
N ASP A 100 8.17 -2.23 15.03
CA ASP A 100 8.83 -1.47 16.11
C ASP A 100 8.05 -0.22 16.47
N THR A 101 7.47 0.47 15.49
CA THR A 101 6.71 1.70 15.68
C THR A 101 5.37 1.60 14.98
N CYS A 102 4.29 1.82 15.71
CA CYS A 102 2.94 1.81 15.16
C CYS A 102 2.16 3.06 15.58
N PHE A 103 1.51 3.71 14.61
CA PHE A 103 0.37 4.58 14.81
C PHE A 103 -0.84 3.90 14.16
N CYS A 104 -1.57 3.14 14.95
CA CYS A 104 -2.47 2.07 14.49
C CYS A 104 -3.84 2.24 15.11
N THR A 105 -4.57 3.27 14.68
CA THR A 105 -5.86 3.68 15.24
C THR A 105 -6.81 4.13 14.12
N ASP A 106 -8.05 4.43 14.45
CA ASP A 106 -8.92 5.14 13.53
C ASP A 106 -8.51 6.62 13.48
N ALA A 107 -8.07 7.06 12.31
CA ALA A 107 -7.60 8.41 12.08
C ALA A 107 -7.95 8.84 10.64
N HIS A 108 -7.85 10.12 10.35
CA HIS A 108 -7.99 10.70 9.02
C HIS A 108 -6.63 10.92 8.35
N ASP A 109 -6.63 11.09 7.03
CA ASP A 109 -5.43 11.21 6.22
C ASP A 109 -4.43 12.28 6.72
N PRO A 110 -4.84 13.50 7.19
CA PRO A 110 -3.91 14.49 7.73
C PRO A 110 -3.13 13.99 8.96
N GLU A 111 -3.81 13.29 9.88
CA GLU A 111 -3.17 12.74 11.08
C GLU A 111 -2.18 11.62 10.70
N ILE A 112 -2.56 10.79 9.74
CA ILE A 112 -1.69 9.73 9.20
C ILE A 112 -0.43 10.35 8.59
N LYS A 113 -0.56 11.39 7.75
CA LYS A 113 0.57 12.11 7.16
C LYS A 113 1.45 12.72 8.25
N ASP A 114 0.87 13.39 9.24
CA ASP A 114 1.63 14.03 10.32
C ASP A 114 2.46 13.00 11.13
N GLN A 115 1.91 11.83 11.41
CA GLN A 115 2.62 10.76 12.09
C GLN A 115 3.72 10.15 11.21
N ALA A 116 3.46 9.93 9.92
CA ALA A 116 4.46 9.46 8.98
C ALA A 116 5.64 10.44 8.87
N VAL A 117 5.35 11.73 8.74
CA VAL A 117 6.39 12.79 8.69
C VAL A 117 7.21 12.83 9.98
N LYS A 118 6.59 12.73 11.16
CA LYS A 118 7.31 12.64 12.45
C LYS A 118 8.24 11.45 12.51
N ILE A 119 7.80 10.27 12.04
CA ILE A 119 8.64 9.07 12.00
C ILE A 119 9.83 9.29 11.05
N ILE A 120 9.60 9.83 9.87
CA ILE A 120 10.66 10.12 8.88
C ILE A 120 11.68 11.10 9.48
N GLN A 121 11.23 12.16 10.15
CA GLN A 121 12.10 13.17 10.78
C GLN A 121 12.88 12.63 11.98
N ALA A 122 12.34 11.68 12.71
CA ALA A 122 13.03 11.02 13.83
C ALA A 122 14.09 10.00 13.38
N GLY A 123 14.02 9.57 12.13
CA GLY A 123 14.90 8.58 11.49
C GLY A 123 14.07 7.59 10.68
N LEU A 124 14.23 7.60 9.36
CA LEU A 124 13.45 6.72 8.48
C LEU A 124 13.70 5.24 8.82
N PRO A 125 12.66 4.46 9.17
CA PRO A 125 12.82 3.01 9.32
C PRO A 125 13.10 2.34 7.98
N ASN A 126 13.67 1.12 8.02
CA ASN A 126 13.97 0.37 6.80
C ASN A 126 12.70 -0.03 6.04
N VAL A 127 11.59 -0.27 6.75
CA VAL A 127 10.27 -0.52 6.17
C VAL A 127 9.25 0.40 6.83
N LEU A 128 8.62 1.27 6.05
CA LEU A 128 7.54 2.15 6.49
C LEU A 128 6.30 1.89 5.63
N PHE A 129 5.20 1.52 6.26
CA PHE A 129 3.90 1.39 5.61
C PHE A 129 2.98 2.54 6.05
N ILE A 130 2.37 3.21 5.08
CA ILE A 130 1.44 4.32 5.32
C ILE A 130 0.13 4.01 4.60
N HIS A 131 -1.00 4.10 5.30
CA HIS A 131 -2.32 3.86 4.73
C HIS A 131 -3.25 5.04 4.96
N PHE A 132 -3.71 5.64 3.88
CA PHE A 132 -4.71 6.71 3.84
C PHE A 132 -6.12 6.15 3.66
N PRO A 133 -7.03 6.28 4.65
CA PRO A 133 -8.37 5.70 4.60
C PRO A 133 -9.44 6.57 3.94
N ASP A 134 -9.23 7.89 3.74
CA ASP A 134 -10.34 8.81 3.48
C ASP A 134 -10.88 8.71 2.05
N THR A 135 -10.09 8.32 1.06
CA THR A 135 -10.59 8.07 -0.30
C THR A 135 -11.65 6.97 -0.33
N ASP A 136 -11.49 5.93 0.49
CA ASP A 136 -12.44 4.85 0.67
C ASP A 136 -13.68 5.32 1.47
N ARG A 137 -13.49 6.03 2.57
CA ARG A 137 -14.59 6.59 3.38
C ARG A 137 -15.50 7.49 2.54
N VAL A 138 -14.90 8.34 1.71
CA VAL A 138 -15.64 9.24 0.81
C VAL A 138 -16.35 8.45 -0.30
N GLY A 139 -15.72 7.39 -0.83
CA GLY A 139 -16.35 6.47 -1.78
C GLY A 139 -17.62 5.83 -1.20
N HIS A 140 -17.57 5.34 0.03
CA HIS A 140 -18.76 4.80 0.74
C HIS A 140 -19.84 5.86 1.00
N ALA A 141 -19.45 7.09 1.30
CA ALA A 141 -20.40 8.15 1.65
C ALA A 141 -21.07 8.80 0.43
N PHE A 142 -20.33 8.98 -0.67
CA PHE A 142 -20.76 9.80 -1.80
C PHE A 142 -20.73 9.06 -3.15
N GLY A 143 -20.18 7.86 -3.19
CA GLY A 143 -20.03 7.03 -4.39
C GLY A 143 -18.63 7.05 -4.98
N TRP A 144 -18.23 5.90 -5.51
CA TRP A 144 -17.00 5.74 -6.28
C TRP A 144 -17.07 6.54 -7.57
N GLY A 145 -16.02 7.27 -7.88
CA GLY A 145 -15.95 8.18 -9.04
C GLY A 145 -16.75 9.47 -8.87
N SER A 146 -17.39 9.70 -7.72
CA SER A 146 -18.07 10.98 -7.44
C SER A 146 -17.07 12.13 -7.36
N GLN A 147 -17.55 13.36 -7.60
CA GLN A 147 -16.72 14.56 -7.47
C GLN A 147 -16.09 14.69 -6.08
N ASN A 148 -16.82 14.26 -5.02
CA ASN A 148 -16.28 14.24 -3.66
C ASN A 148 -15.11 13.27 -3.51
N GLN A 149 -15.17 12.09 -4.14
CA GLN A 149 -14.07 11.14 -4.10
C GLN A 149 -12.86 11.64 -4.91
N LEU A 150 -13.08 12.27 -6.05
CA LEU A 150 -12.00 12.91 -6.82
C LEU A 150 -11.29 13.98 -6.01
N TYR A 151 -12.03 14.79 -5.25
CA TYR A 151 -11.42 15.76 -4.30
C TYR A 151 -10.66 15.07 -3.17
N ALA A 152 -11.15 13.94 -2.65
CA ALA A 152 -10.42 13.20 -1.62
C ALA A 152 -9.11 12.60 -2.18
N VAL A 153 -9.09 12.18 -3.43
CA VAL A 153 -7.85 11.72 -4.11
C VAL A 153 -6.87 12.88 -4.30
N ASN A 154 -7.34 14.03 -4.79
CA ASN A 154 -6.50 15.24 -4.92
C ASN A 154 -5.94 15.68 -3.56
N PHE A 155 -6.74 15.62 -2.51
CA PHE A 155 -6.29 15.94 -1.15
C PHE A 155 -5.21 14.96 -0.67
N ALA A 156 -5.41 13.65 -0.85
CA ALA A 156 -4.42 12.62 -0.50
C ALA A 156 -3.12 12.78 -1.31
N ASP A 157 -3.21 13.18 -2.59
CA ASP A 157 -2.04 13.52 -3.42
C ASP A 157 -1.19 14.63 -2.79
N GLY A 158 -1.82 15.69 -2.27
CA GLY A 158 -1.13 16.75 -1.54
C GLY A 158 -0.36 16.23 -0.32
N LEU A 159 -0.99 15.32 0.45
CA LEU A 159 -0.36 14.70 1.63
C LEU A 159 0.80 13.77 1.24
N ILE A 160 0.69 13.05 0.12
CA ILE A 160 1.80 12.26 -0.45
C ILE A 160 2.96 13.19 -0.82
N GLY A 161 2.68 14.35 -1.43
CA GLY A 161 3.68 15.37 -1.73
C GLY A 161 4.44 15.86 -0.49
N GLU A 162 3.75 16.04 0.65
CA GLU A 162 4.38 16.40 1.92
C GLU A 162 5.28 15.27 2.47
N ILE A 163 4.87 14.00 2.33
CA ILE A 163 5.70 12.84 2.70
C ILE A 163 6.96 12.79 1.83
N VAL A 164 6.83 12.95 0.52
CA VAL A 164 7.97 13.00 -0.41
C VAL A 164 8.92 14.12 -0.03
N THR A 165 8.40 15.30 0.29
CA THR A 165 9.20 16.45 0.76
C THR A 165 9.92 16.13 2.08
N ALA A 166 9.29 15.40 2.99
CA ALA A 166 9.94 14.98 4.24
C ALA A 166 11.08 13.98 3.98
N LEU A 167 10.92 13.04 3.05
CA LEU A 167 11.97 12.12 2.61
C LEU A 167 13.13 12.87 1.95
N GLU A 168 12.83 13.86 1.12
CA GLU A 168 13.83 14.70 0.45
C GLU A 168 14.64 15.53 1.47
N ASN A 169 13.97 16.23 2.36
CA ASN A 169 14.58 17.04 3.41
C ASN A 169 15.43 16.21 4.39
N GLY A 170 15.05 14.96 4.64
CA GLY A 170 15.81 13.99 5.43
C GLY A 170 16.99 13.37 4.69
N GLY A 171 17.14 13.63 3.38
CA GLY A 171 18.18 13.02 2.54
C GLY A 171 17.92 11.54 2.20
N TYR A 172 16.69 11.05 2.41
CA TYR A 172 16.33 9.64 2.25
C TYR A 172 15.85 9.28 0.84
N LEU A 173 15.38 10.25 0.04
CA LEU A 173 14.70 9.98 -1.22
C LEU A 173 15.57 9.17 -2.20
N ASN A 174 16.88 9.43 -2.25
CA ASN A 174 17.83 8.74 -3.13
C ASN A 174 18.21 7.32 -2.65
N SER A 175 17.72 6.88 -1.50
CA SER A 175 17.96 5.54 -0.95
C SER A 175 16.66 4.78 -0.64
N THR A 176 15.50 5.34 -1.02
CA THR A 176 14.19 4.78 -0.72
C THR A 176 13.53 4.25 -1.97
N LEU A 177 13.06 3.00 -1.94
CA LEU A 177 12.05 2.50 -2.87
C LEU A 177 10.69 2.95 -2.34
N LEU A 178 10.05 3.91 -3.02
CA LEU A 178 8.70 4.37 -2.73
C LEU A 178 7.72 3.63 -3.64
N ILE A 179 6.74 2.95 -3.05
CA ILE A 179 5.63 2.32 -3.77
C ILE A 179 4.34 3.03 -3.39
N VAL A 180 3.56 3.43 -4.39
CA VAL A 180 2.21 3.99 -4.22
C VAL A 180 1.22 3.08 -4.92
N THR A 181 0.25 2.57 -4.18
CA THR A 181 -0.77 1.66 -4.71
C THR A 181 -2.08 1.80 -3.94
N ALA A 182 -3.08 1.03 -4.32
CA ALA A 182 -4.34 0.91 -3.61
C ALA A 182 -4.61 -0.56 -3.22
N ASP A 183 -5.50 -0.73 -2.27
CA ASP A 183 -5.96 -2.05 -1.83
C ASP A 183 -7.11 -2.60 -2.69
N HIS A 184 -7.99 -1.74 -3.17
CA HIS A 184 -9.11 -2.07 -4.05
C HIS A 184 -9.69 -0.84 -4.74
N GLY A 185 -10.52 -1.06 -5.74
CA GLY A 185 -11.40 -0.07 -6.34
C GLY A 185 -12.77 -0.03 -5.66
N GLY A 186 -13.82 0.11 -6.44
CA GLY A 186 -15.21 0.11 -5.95
C GLY A 186 -16.18 0.68 -6.97
N HIS A 187 -17.47 0.51 -6.71
CA HIS A 187 -18.55 1.01 -7.54
C HIS A 187 -19.78 1.39 -6.71
N GLY A 188 -20.59 2.32 -7.20
CA GLY A 188 -21.72 2.83 -6.42
C GLY A 188 -21.25 3.32 -5.04
N LEU A 189 -21.75 2.75 -3.96
CA LEU A 189 -21.36 3.05 -2.56
C LEU A 189 -20.59 1.90 -1.89
N ARG A 190 -20.08 0.94 -2.66
CA ARG A 190 -19.48 -0.30 -2.12
C ARG A 190 -18.29 -0.78 -2.93
N HIS A 191 -17.62 -1.79 -2.40
CA HIS A 191 -16.59 -2.62 -3.01
C HIS A 191 -16.71 -4.05 -2.48
N GLY A 192 -15.82 -4.95 -2.90
CA GLY A 192 -15.77 -6.34 -2.40
C GLY A 192 -16.18 -7.36 -3.45
N ASP A 193 -16.66 -6.91 -4.60
CA ASP A 193 -17.05 -7.80 -5.71
C ASP A 193 -15.83 -8.22 -6.54
N ASP A 194 -15.94 -9.33 -7.25
CA ASP A 194 -14.95 -9.77 -8.24
C ASP A 194 -15.16 -9.06 -9.59
N SER A 195 -15.40 -7.76 -9.54
CA SER A 195 -15.58 -6.93 -10.71
C SER A 195 -14.27 -6.25 -11.13
N PRO A 196 -14.06 -5.97 -12.42
CA PRO A 196 -12.85 -5.26 -12.87
C PRO A 196 -12.67 -3.91 -12.18
N VAL A 197 -13.73 -3.16 -11.89
CA VAL A 197 -13.65 -1.84 -11.23
C VAL A 197 -13.26 -1.94 -9.76
N ASP A 198 -13.60 -3.05 -9.09
CA ASP A 198 -13.18 -3.28 -7.71
C ASP A 198 -11.75 -3.81 -7.64
N ARG A 199 -11.32 -4.57 -8.65
CA ARG A 199 -10.04 -5.27 -8.63
C ARG A 199 -8.89 -4.52 -9.28
N THR A 200 -9.15 -3.64 -10.25
CA THR A 200 -8.08 -2.95 -10.96
C THR A 200 -7.60 -1.73 -10.17
N ILE A 201 -6.34 -1.74 -9.81
CA ILE A 201 -5.69 -0.73 -8.98
C ILE A 201 -4.46 -0.15 -9.66
N PRO A 202 -4.08 1.12 -9.37
CA PRO A 202 -2.81 1.68 -9.77
C PRO A 202 -1.68 1.06 -8.94
N TRP A 203 -0.51 0.86 -9.55
CA TRP A 203 0.71 0.46 -8.86
C TRP A 203 1.90 1.21 -9.44
N LEU A 204 2.62 1.93 -8.60
CA LEU A 204 3.73 2.81 -8.95
C LEU A 204 4.93 2.50 -8.07
N ALA A 205 6.11 2.42 -8.65
CA ALA A 205 7.37 2.35 -7.92
C ALA A 205 8.33 3.44 -8.40
N VAL A 206 8.99 4.12 -7.46
CA VAL A 206 10.02 5.14 -7.69
C VAL A 206 11.18 4.90 -6.73
N GLY A 207 12.40 5.10 -7.17
CA GLY A 207 13.56 5.00 -6.29
C GLY A 207 14.85 4.66 -7.02
N PRO A 208 15.95 4.49 -6.28
CA PRO A 208 17.23 4.09 -6.87
C PRO A 208 17.08 2.73 -7.56
N LYS A 209 17.70 2.61 -8.74
CA LYS A 209 17.62 1.42 -9.61
C LYS A 209 16.23 1.12 -10.19
N VAL A 210 15.22 1.96 -9.92
CA VAL A 210 13.95 1.87 -10.63
C VAL A 210 14.04 2.56 -11.98
N ARG A 211 13.50 1.93 -13.00
CA ARG A 211 13.42 2.47 -14.36
C ARG A 211 12.50 3.68 -14.37
N SER A 212 12.96 4.78 -14.97
CA SER A 212 12.20 6.04 -15.00
C SER A 212 11.30 6.12 -16.23
N GLY A 213 10.06 6.60 -16.03
CA GLY A 213 9.09 6.88 -17.10
C GLY A 213 8.62 5.62 -17.84
N VAL A 214 8.55 4.47 -17.16
CA VAL A 214 8.20 3.19 -17.77
C VAL A 214 6.77 2.79 -17.41
N THR A 215 5.98 2.45 -18.43
CA THR A 215 4.72 1.73 -18.25
C THR A 215 5.01 0.23 -18.19
N LEU A 216 4.56 -0.42 -17.10
CA LEU A 216 4.79 -1.83 -16.86
C LEU A 216 3.82 -2.68 -17.69
N GLY A 217 4.35 -3.69 -18.37
CA GLY A 217 3.59 -4.64 -19.19
C GLY A 217 3.29 -5.96 -18.48
N SER A 218 4.02 -6.29 -17.40
CA SER A 218 3.77 -7.50 -16.64
C SER A 218 2.47 -7.41 -15.82
N ALA A 219 1.82 -8.56 -15.64
CA ALA A 219 0.73 -8.67 -14.69
C ALA A 219 1.28 -8.49 -13.26
N ILE A 220 0.68 -7.57 -12.50
CA ILE A 220 1.06 -7.28 -11.12
C ILE A 220 -0.16 -7.55 -10.25
N ASN A 221 0.05 -8.31 -9.19
CA ASN A 221 -0.96 -8.51 -8.15
C ASN A 221 -0.54 -7.81 -6.86
N THR A 222 -1.51 -7.46 -6.03
CA THR A 222 -1.24 -6.77 -4.77
C THR A 222 -0.23 -7.52 -3.88
N TYR A 223 -0.24 -8.86 -3.91
CA TYR A 223 0.70 -9.70 -3.15
C TYR A 223 2.14 -9.68 -3.70
N ASP A 224 2.38 -9.19 -4.91
CA ASP A 224 3.73 -9.00 -5.48
C ASP A 224 4.47 -7.83 -4.79
N THR A 225 3.73 -6.93 -4.12
CA THR A 225 4.30 -5.77 -3.43
C THR A 225 5.27 -6.19 -2.33
N ALA A 226 4.87 -7.12 -1.44
CA ALA A 226 5.76 -7.59 -0.37
C ALA A 226 7.03 -8.27 -0.91
N ALA A 227 6.89 -9.10 -1.94
CA ALA A 227 8.02 -9.77 -2.58
C ALA A 227 8.98 -8.76 -3.25
N THR A 228 8.44 -7.70 -3.85
CA THR A 228 9.22 -6.63 -4.46
C THR A 228 10.03 -5.84 -3.41
N VAL A 229 9.41 -5.55 -2.27
CA VAL A 229 10.10 -4.86 -1.16
C VAL A 229 11.20 -5.73 -0.57
N LEU A 230 10.94 -7.02 -0.29
CA LEU A 230 11.98 -7.93 0.21
C LEU A 230 13.14 -8.07 -0.78
N TYR A 231 12.85 -8.18 -2.07
CA TYR A 231 13.89 -8.21 -3.10
C TYR A 231 14.75 -6.94 -3.10
N ALA A 232 14.13 -5.75 -3.00
CA ALA A 232 14.85 -4.49 -2.94
C ALA A 232 15.73 -4.36 -1.68
N LEU A 233 15.31 -4.97 -0.57
CA LEU A 233 16.06 -5.04 0.69
C LEU A 233 17.16 -6.11 0.68
N GLY A 234 17.23 -6.96 -0.36
CA GLY A 234 18.16 -8.09 -0.42
C GLY A 234 17.81 -9.22 0.55
N LEU A 235 16.54 -9.30 0.96
CA LEU A 235 16.04 -10.32 1.87
C LEU A 235 15.43 -11.51 1.12
N PRO A 236 15.50 -12.72 1.70
CA PRO A 236 14.87 -13.89 1.09
C PRO A 236 13.34 -13.74 1.11
N ILE A 237 12.73 -14.12 -0.01
CA ILE A 237 11.27 -14.24 -0.09
C ILE A 237 10.88 -15.59 0.54
N PRO A 238 9.95 -15.61 1.52
CA PRO A 238 9.54 -16.85 2.17
C PRO A 238 8.99 -17.88 1.20
N GLU A 239 9.37 -19.13 1.40
CA GLU A 239 8.79 -20.24 0.65
C GLU A 239 7.28 -20.33 0.93
N GLY A 240 6.51 -20.55 -0.12
CA GLY A 240 5.04 -20.61 -0.03
C GLY A 240 4.33 -19.28 -0.28
N TRP A 241 5.05 -18.16 -0.45
CA TRP A 241 4.45 -16.93 -0.99
C TRP A 241 4.05 -17.12 -2.46
N ASP A 242 2.92 -16.53 -2.85
CA ASP A 242 2.46 -16.51 -4.24
C ASP A 242 3.07 -15.33 -4.99
N GLY A 243 3.34 -14.26 -4.26
CA GLY A 243 3.92 -13.02 -4.75
C GLY A 243 5.34 -13.21 -5.26
N LYS A 244 5.62 -12.55 -6.37
CA LYS A 244 6.93 -12.49 -7.01
C LYS A 244 7.40 -11.06 -7.11
N PRO A 245 8.71 -10.78 -7.02
CA PRO A 245 9.20 -9.43 -7.21
C PRO A 245 8.89 -8.94 -8.62
N VAL A 246 8.40 -7.73 -8.73
CA VAL A 246 8.17 -7.06 -10.02
C VAL A 246 9.52 -6.64 -10.60
N LEU A 247 10.26 -7.59 -11.17
CA LEU A 247 11.63 -7.37 -11.64
C LEU A 247 11.70 -6.36 -12.80
N GLU A 248 10.61 -6.19 -13.54
CA GLU A 248 10.53 -5.24 -14.65
C GLU A 248 10.80 -3.79 -14.22
N ILE A 249 10.60 -3.44 -12.93
CA ILE A 249 10.88 -2.09 -12.44
C ILE A 249 12.36 -1.79 -12.30
N PHE A 250 13.21 -2.80 -12.16
CA PHE A 250 14.63 -2.62 -11.87
C PHE A 250 15.47 -2.50 -13.15
N GLN A 251 16.58 -1.72 -13.03
CA GLN A 251 17.59 -1.56 -14.07
C GLN A 251 18.61 -2.69 -14.02
#